data_3165ac4c3c44cf1a1ecd4ac5d93709d3
#
_entry.id   3165ac4c3c44cf1a1ecd4ac5d93709d3
#
_cell.length_a   1.000
_cell.length_b   1.000
_cell.length_c   1.000
_cell.angle_alpha   90.00
_cell.angle_beta   90.00
_cell.angle_gamma   90.00
#
_symmetry.space_group_name_H-M   'P 1'
#
loop_
_entity.id
_entity.type
_entity.pdbx_description
1 polymer ?
#
loop_
_entity_poly.entity_id
_entity_poly.type
_entity_poly.pdbx_seq_one_letter_code
_entity_poly.pdbx_strand_id
1 'polypeptide(L)'
;MVKKALLGQLSDTDIRLLRVFRAVAECGGFSAAELELNINRSTISRHIKDLELRLGVSLCQRGRGGFSLTPEGRHIYNAGLRMLASIDEFRAEVDDVHHRLTGTLTLAIFDKTVTNPNAFVAESLCLFDDMAPDVDIEIHVEPINEIERAVMDGRFHVGIIPGHRTSTSLDYIPLYDEQMYLYCGKQHALFNEKESTISKKKIQDCKYAGLGYHSPNMEIGRQLAMKRKATAYDQEAIAHLILSGRYMGYLPDHYAKTFTEQGLMRAIKKKTFQYRCQFNAITRHAPKPSRVTNTFLQALIKTH
;
A
#
# COMPACT_ATOMS: atom_id res chain seq x y z
N MET A 1 16.32 -34.78 -1.78
CA MET A 1 17.39 -34.40 -2.75
C MET A 1 17.13 -32.98 -3.18
N VAL A 2 17.98 -32.02 -2.82
CA VAL A 2 17.91 -30.65 -3.32
C VAL A 2 18.31 -30.70 -4.80
N LYS A 3 17.40 -30.37 -5.71
CA LYS A 3 17.71 -30.27 -7.14
C LYS A 3 18.70 -29.11 -7.32
N LYS A 4 19.83 -29.39 -7.94
CA LYS A 4 20.82 -28.35 -8.28
C LYS A 4 20.17 -27.35 -9.25
N ALA A 5 20.20 -26.06 -8.92
CA ALA A 5 19.69 -25.02 -9.82
C ALA A 5 20.45 -25.06 -11.15
N LEU A 6 19.72 -25.01 -12.25
CA LEU A 6 20.25 -24.97 -13.62
C LEU A 6 20.33 -23.53 -14.15
N LEU A 7 20.07 -22.54 -13.29
CA LEU A 7 20.13 -21.13 -13.64
C LEU A 7 21.60 -20.73 -13.84
N GLY A 8 22.02 -20.69 -15.10
CA GLY A 8 23.30 -20.11 -15.51
C GLY A 8 23.14 -18.61 -15.77
N GLN A 9 23.43 -18.17 -16.99
CA GLN A 9 23.13 -16.80 -17.41
C GLN A 9 21.61 -16.63 -17.62
N LEU A 10 21.07 -15.49 -17.20
CA LEU A 10 19.69 -15.11 -17.47
C LEU A 10 19.49 -14.88 -18.96
N SER A 11 18.42 -15.41 -19.51
CA SER A 11 18.02 -15.32 -20.91
C SER A 11 16.64 -14.68 -21.06
N ASP A 12 16.28 -14.26 -22.26
CA ASP A 12 14.93 -13.75 -22.57
C ASP A 12 13.84 -14.74 -22.19
N THR A 13 14.14 -16.05 -22.29
CA THR A 13 13.22 -17.10 -21.86
C THR A 13 12.94 -17.02 -20.36
N ASP A 14 13.95 -16.75 -19.53
CA ASP A 14 13.77 -16.63 -18.07
C ASP A 14 12.90 -15.43 -17.73
N ILE A 15 13.10 -14.30 -18.40
CA ILE A 15 12.29 -13.10 -18.21
C ILE A 15 10.83 -13.37 -18.57
N ARG A 16 10.58 -14.07 -19.69
CA ARG A 16 9.24 -14.47 -20.09
C ARG A 16 8.59 -15.42 -19.09
N LEU A 17 9.31 -16.42 -18.60
CA LEU A 17 8.82 -17.36 -17.60
C LEU A 17 8.50 -16.66 -16.27
N LEU A 18 9.31 -15.70 -15.85
CA LEU A 18 9.06 -14.88 -14.67
C LEU A 18 7.80 -14.01 -14.81
N ARG A 19 7.54 -13.43 -15.99
CA ARG A 19 6.28 -12.70 -16.26
C ARG A 19 5.07 -13.61 -16.16
N VAL A 20 5.13 -14.83 -16.73
CA VAL A 20 4.06 -15.82 -16.57
C VAL A 20 3.86 -16.21 -15.12
N PHE A 21 4.95 -16.39 -14.37
CA PHE A 21 4.87 -16.72 -12.94
C PHE A 21 4.25 -15.58 -12.13
N ARG A 22 4.60 -14.33 -12.43
CA ARG A 22 3.98 -13.14 -11.84
C ARG A 22 2.47 -13.17 -12.04
N ALA A 23 2.01 -13.28 -13.28
CA ALA A 23 0.58 -13.30 -13.60
C ALA A 23 -0.17 -14.45 -12.89
N VAL A 24 0.41 -15.65 -12.83
CA VAL A 24 -0.20 -16.79 -12.12
C VAL A 24 -0.33 -16.50 -10.61
N ALA A 25 0.67 -15.85 -10.01
CA ALA A 25 0.65 -15.49 -8.59
C ALA A 25 -0.37 -14.40 -8.28
N GLU A 26 -0.46 -13.37 -9.11
CA GLU A 26 -1.38 -12.23 -8.98
C GLU A 26 -2.83 -12.62 -9.23
N CYS A 27 -3.10 -13.44 -10.26
CA CYS A 27 -4.43 -13.96 -10.53
C CYS A 27 -4.89 -15.06 -9.55
N GLY A 28 -4.04 -15.50 -8.62
CA GLY A 28 -4.39 -16.54 -7.66
C GLY A 28 -4.54 -17.93 -8.25
N GLY A 29 -3.97 -18.17 -9.43
CA GLY A 29 -3.96 -19.52 -10.04
C GLY A 29 -3.88 -19.55 -11.56
N PHE A 30 -3.71 -20.77 -12.06
CA PHE A 30 -3.45 -21.04 -13.48
C PHE A 30 -4.64 -20.71 -14.38
N SER A 31 -5.86 -21.03 -13.95
CA SER A 31 -7.06 -20.81 -14.76
C SER A 31 -7.43 -19.34 -14.85
N ALA A 32 -7.22 -18.58 -13.77
CA ALA A 32 -7.45 -17.14 -13.79
C ALA A 32 -6.42 -16.42 -14.68
N ALA A 33 -5.17 -16.88 -14.68
CA ALA A 33 -4.11 -16.33 -15.52
C ALA A 33 -4.29 -16.60 -17.03
N GLU A 34 -5.17 -17.54 -17.44
CA GLU A 34 -5.45 -17.78 -18.87
C GLU A 34 -6.01 -16.54 -19.58
N LEU A 35 -6.91 -15.83 -18.90
CA LEU A 35 -7.51 -14.61 -19.42
C LEU A 35 -6.49 -13.48 -19.52
N GLU A 36 -5.71 -13.28 -18.46
CA GLU A 36 -4.70 -12.24 -18.37
C GLU A 36 -3.58 -12.42 -19.40
N LEU A 37 -3.11 -13.64 -19.58
CA LEU A 37 -1.98 -13.96 -20.46
C LEU A 37 -2.40 -14.28 -21.91
N ASN A 38 -3.70 -14.46 -22.15
CA ASN A 38 -4.24 -14.92 -23.42
C ASN A 38 -3.55 -16.19 -23.96
N ILE A 39 -3.21 -17.12 -23.07
CA ILE A 39 -2.63 -18.44 -23.38
C ILE A 39 -3.32 -19.53 -22.55
N ASN A 40 -3.41 -20.75 -23.09
CA ASN A 40 -4.11 -21.81 -22.40
C ASN A 40 -3.37 -22.36 -21.17
N ARG A 41 -4.14 -22.91 -20.22
CA ARG A 41 -3.65 -23.41 -18.93
C ARG A 41 -2.52 -24.44 -19.06
N SER A 42 -2.55 -25.29 -20.09
CA SER A 42 -1.52 -26.32 -20.32
C SER A 42 -0.17 -25.66 -20.65
N THR A 43 -0.18 -24.59 -21.43
CA THR A 43 1.01 -23.79 -21.76
C THR A 43 1.52 -23.06 -20.52
N ILE A 44 0.64 -22.40 -19.73
CA ILE A 44 1.02 -21.77 -18.45
C ILE A 44 1.66 -22.81 -17.53
N SER A 45 1.02 -23.99 -17.38
CA SER A 45 1.54 -25.06 -16.53
C SER A 45 2.93 -25.54 -16.96
N ARG A 46 3.19 -25.62 -18.26
CA ARG A 46 4.50 -25.97 -18.83
C ARG A 46 5.51 -24.87 -18.50
N HIS A 47 5.18 -23.60 -18.72
CA HIS A 47 6.08 -22.48 -18.41
C HIS A 47 6.48 -22.43 -16.92
N ILE A 48 5.52 -22.64 -16.01
CA ILE A 48 5.84 -22.71 -14.57
C ILE A 48 6.75 -23.89 -14.27
N LYS A 49 6.48 -25.08 -14.86
CA LYS A 49 7.34 -26.25 -14.66
C LYS A 49 8.75 -26.05 -15.21
N ASP A 50 8.88 -25.38 -16.36
CA ASP A 50 10.17 -25.05 -16.96
C ASP A 50 10.95 -24.09 -16.04
N LEU A 51 10.29 -23.09 -15.47
CA LEU A 51 10.89 -22.17 -14.49
C LEU A 51 11.32 -22.92 -13.22
N GLU A 52 10.48 -23.78 -12.66
CA GLU A 52 10.80 -24.60 -11.49
C GLU A 52 12.01 -25.51 -11.72
N LEU A 53 12.12 -26.11 -12.93
CA LEU A 53 13.28 -26.92 -13.31
C LEU A 53 14.57 -26.10 -13.39
N ARG A 54 14.50 -24.90 -13.98
CA ARG A 54 15.65 -24.01 -14.11
C ARG A 54 16.13 -23.46 -12.74
N LEU A 55 15.20 -23.16 -11.86
CA LEU A 55 15.50 -22.65 -10.51
C LEU A 55 15.81 -23.78 -9.51
N GLY A 56 15.46 -25.02 -9.82
CA GLY A 56 15.65 -26.16 -8.92
C GLY A 56 14.74 -26.19 -7.70
N VAL A 57 13.67 -25.39 -7.70
CA VAL A 57 12.71 -25.25 -6.59
C VAL A 57 11.27 -25.34 -7.10
N SER A 58 10.34 -25.77 -6.25
CA SER A 58 8.91 -25.69 -6.55
C SER A 58 8.39 -24.31 -6.15
N LEU A 59 7.66 -23.66 -7.07
CA LEU A 59 7.14 -22.30 -6.88
C LEU A 59 5.70 -22.29 -6.38
N CYS A 60 4.91 -23.32 -6.81
CA CYS A 60 3.48 -23.36 -6.56
C CYS A 60 3.06 -24.69 -5.95
N GLN A 61 2.08 -24.63 -5.06
CA GLN A 61 1.35 -25.78 -4.54
C GLN A 61 -0.07 -25.81 -5.10
N ARG A 62 -0.54 -27.02 -5.42
CA ARG A 62 -1.91 -27.29 -5.88
C ARG A 62 -2.48 -28.37 -4.96
N GLY A 63 -3.66 -28.17 -4.43
CA GLY A 63 -4.28 -29.14 -3.54
C GLY A 63 -5.77 -28.88 -3.34
N ARG A 64 -6.40 -29.61 -2.42
CA ARG A 64 -7.81 -29.41 -2.03
C ARG A 64 -8.09 -27.98 -1.49
N GLY A 65 -7.05 -27.26 -1.03
CA GLY A 65 -7.13 -25.87 -0.58
C GLY A 65 -6.93 -24.82 -1.69
N GLY A 66 -6.84 -25.20 -2.97
CA GLY A 66 -6.64 -24.28 -4.09
C GLY A 66 -5.16 -24.06 -4.47
N PHE A 67 -4.90 -22.89 -5.06
CA PHE A 67 -3.55 -22.43 -5.45
C PHE A 67 -2.90 -21.64 -4.31
N SER A 68 -1.60 -21.90 -4.08
CA SER A 68 -0.76 -21.06 -3.21
C SER A 68 0.69 -21.11 -3.64
N LEU A 69 1.44 -20.05 -3.34
CA LEU A 69 2.89 -20.04 -3.50
C LEU A 69 3.55 -20.84 -2.37
N THR A 70 4.62 -21.56 -2.71
CA THR A 70 5.53 -22.12 -1.69
C THR A 70 6.31 -20.99 -1.00
N PRO A 71 6.98 -21.21 0.14
CA PRO A 71 7.91 -20.23 0.71
C PRO A 71 8.98 -19.80 -0.27
N GLU A 72 9.57 -20.76 -1.02
CA GLU A 72 10.53 -20.53 -2.09
C GLU A 72 9.91 -19.75 -3.25
N GLY A 73 8.68 -20.12 -3.64
CA GLY A 73 7.90 -19.44 -4.67
C GLY A 73 7.65 -17.97 -4.32
N ARG A 74 7.31 -17.68 -3.07
CA ARG A 74 7.12 -16.30 -2.59
C ARG A 74 8.44 -15.52 -2.63
N HIS A 75 9.55 -16.14 -2.24
CA HIS A 75 10.86 -15.51 -2.31
C HIS A 75 11.25 -15.18 -3.76
N ILE A 76 11.08 -16.14 -4.68
CA ILE A 76 11.35 -15.95 -6.12
C ILE A 76 10.37 -14.94 -6.75
N TYR A 77 9.11 -14.94 -6.36
CA TYR A 77 8.13 -13.94 -6.80
C TYR A 77 8.61 -12.51 -6.49
N ASN A 78 8.98 -12.26 -5.24
CA ASN A 78 9.48 -10.94 -4.82
C ASN A 78 10.79 -10.56 -5.54
N ALA A 79 11.70 -11.51 -5.75
CA ALA A 79 12.94 -11.26 -6.50
C ALA A 79 12.65 -10.99 -7.99
N GLY A 80 11.70 -11.72 -8.58
CA GLY A 80 11.25 -11.54 -9.96
C GLY A 80 10.60 -10.18 -10.18
N LEU A 81 9.77 -9.71 -9.24
CA LEU A 81 9.17 -8.37 -9.30
C LEU A 81 10.25 -7.27 -9.35
N ARG A 82 11.26 -7.34 -8.47
CA ARG A 82 12.38 -6.37 -8.49
C ARG A 82 13.14 -6.39 -9.81
N MET A 83 13.41 -7.58 -10.35
CA MET A 83 14.11 -7.71 -11.62
C MET A 83 13.30 -7.14 -12.79
N LEU A 84 12.00 -7.44 -12.84
CA LEU A 84 11.10 -6.90 -13.89
C LEU A 84 11.00 -5.38 -13.78
N ALA A 85 10.88 -4.83 -12.58
CA ALA A 85 10.89 -3.38 -12.36
C ALA A 85 12.18 -2.73 -12.85
N SER A 86 13.36 -3.35 -12.62
CA SER A 86 14.64 -2.83 -13.13
C SER A 86 14.74 -2.88 -14.66
N ILE A 87 14.11 -3.86 -15.32
CA ILE A 87 14.05 -3.92 -16.78
C ILE A 87 13.16 -2.77 -17.32
N ASP A 88 12.02 -2.54 -16.68
CA ASP A 88 11.10 -1.49 -17.09
C ASP A 88 11.70 -0.09 -16.83
N GLU A 89 12.46 0.08 -15.74
CA GLU A 89 13.25 1.28 -15.45
C GLU A 89 14.32 1.53 -16.53
N PHE A 90 15.06 0.49 -16.92
CA PHE A 90 16.04 0.61 -18.02
C PHE A 90 15.38 1.03 -19.34
N ARG A 91 14.20 0.50 -19.65
CA ARG A 91 13.43 0.91 -20.84
C ARG A 91 13.03 2.38 -20.77
N ALA A 92 12.55 2.83 -19.63
CA ALA A 92 12.20 4.23 -19.42
C ALA A 92 13.40 5.16 -19.61
N GLU A 93 14.61 4.76 -19.16
CA GLU A 93 15.85 5.51 -19.40
C GLU A 93 16.20 5.57 -20.91
N VAL A 94 16.00 4.48 -21.66
CA VAL A 94 16.19 4.46 -23.11
C VAL A 94 15.21 5.38 -23.82
N ASP A 95 13.93 5.38 -23.42
CA ASP A 95 12.91 6.27 -23.95
C ASP A 95 13.21 7.74 -23.64
N ASP A 96 13.80 8.02 -22.48
CA ASP A 96 14.28 9.35 -22.08
C ASP A 96 15.35 9.90 -23.03
N VAL A 97 16.25 9.06 -23.53
CA VAL A 97 17.24 9.47 -24.57
C VAL A 97 16.53 9.96 -25.84
N HIS A 98 15.34 9.44 -26.13
CA HIS A 98 14.51 9.84 -27.27
C HIS A 98 13.50 10.94 -26.93
N HIS A 99 13.57 11.56 -25.74
CA HIS A 99 12.68 12.61 -25.25
C HIS A 99 11.19 12.22 -25.23
N ARG A 100 10.87 10.94 -25.11
CA ARG A 100 9.50 10.44 -24.96
C ARG A 100 9.20 10.15 -23.48
N LEU A 101 8.07 10.62 -22.99
CA LEU A 101 7.51 10.21 -21.72
C LEU A 101 6.48 9.11 -22.00
N THR A 102 6.90 7.86 -21.86
CA THR A 102 6.05 6.67 -22.09
C THR A 102 6.28 5.66 -20.98
N GLY A 103 5.47 4.61 -20.96
CA GLY A 103 5.56 3.53 -19.98
C GLY A 103 4.49 3.66 -18.90
N THR A 104 4.77 3.17 -17.68
CA THR A 104 3.79 3.11 -16.60
C THR A 104 4.30 3.85 -15.36
N LEU A 105 3.48 4.73 -14.79
CA LEU A 105 3.66 5.26 -13.45
C LEU A 105 2.91 4.36 -12.46
N THR A 106 3.64 3.69 -11.56
CA THR A 106 3.02 2.93 -10.45
C THR A 106 3.03 3.76 -9.17
N LEU A 107 1.84 4.09 -8.68
CA LEU A 107 1.60 4.89 -7.49
C LEU A 107 0.97 4.05 -6.39
N ALA A 108 1.47 4.13 -5.16
CA ALA A 108 0.81 3.56 -4.01
C ALA A 108 0.41 4.66 -3.02
N ILE A 109 -0.81 4.59 -2.53
CA ILE A 109 -1.35 5.57 -1.58
C ILE A 109 -1.88 4.86 -0.33
N PHE A 110 -1.72 5.51 0.82
CA PHE A 110 -2.39 5.06 2.03
C PHE A 110 -3.90 5.28 1.93
N ASP A 111 -4.70 4.48 2.61
CA ASP A 111 -6.16 4.47 2.48
C ASP A 111 -6.83 5.79 2.92
N LYS A 112 -8.05 6.04 2.39
CA LYS A 112 -8.92 7.19 2.73
C LYS A 112 -8.37 8.58 2.38
N THR A 113 -7.29 8.69 1.61
CA THR A 113 -6.75 9.99 1.18
C THR A 113 -7.75 10.75 0.30
N VAL A 114 -8.58 10.07 -0.47
CA VAL A 114 -9.58 10.68 -1.39
C VAL A 114 -10.60 11.59 -0.69
N THR A 115 -10.86 11.37 0.59
CA THR A 115 -11.79 12.22 1.37
C THR A 115 -11.09 13.41 2.04
N ASN A 116 -9.76 13.50 1.97
CA ASN A 116 -9.00 14.60 2.54
C ASN A 116 -8.96 15.78 1.53
N PRO A 117 -9.54 16.94 1.88
CA PRO A 117 -9.59 18.09 0.98
C PRO A 117 -8.21 18.71 0.69
N ASN A 118 -7.19 18.35 1.45
CA ASN A 118 -5.81 18.84 1.30
C ASN A 118 -4.90 17.82 0.59
N ALA A 119 -5.42 16.67 0.20
CA ALA A 119 -4.61 15.61 -0.42
C ALA A 119 -4.21 15.90 -1.86
N PHE A 120 -5.02 16.68 -2.61
CA PHE A 120 -4.81 17.11 -4.01
C PHE A 120 -4.23 16.03 -4.94
N VAL A 121 -4.42 14.75 -4.62
CA VAL A 121 -3.92 13.64 -5.46
C VAL A 121 -4.62 13.62 -6.80
N ALA A 122 -5.94 13.87 -6.82
CA ALA A 122 -6.70 13.90 -8.07
C ALA A 122 -6.25 15.04 -8.99
N GLU A 123 -6.00 16.22 -8.43
CA GLU A 123 -5.49 17.40 -9.14
C GLU A 123 -4.07 17.15 -9.65
N SER A 124 -3.24 16.47 -8.86
CA SER A 124 -1.89 16.07 -9.26
C SER A 124 -1.92 15.08 -10.44
N LEU A 125 -2.85 14.13 -10.42
CA LEU A 125 -3.04 13.18 -11.52
C LEU A 125 -3.52 13.87 -12.79
N CYS A 126 -4.46 14.81 -12.68
CA CYS A 126 -4.93 15.62 -13.81
C CYS A 126 -3.78 16.41 -14.43
N LEU A 127 -2.99 17.10 -13.61
CA LEU A 127 -1.83 17.86 -14.09
C LEU A 127 -0.75 16.95 -14.70
N PHE A 128 -0.56 15.75 -14.15
CA PHE A 128 0.38 14.77 -14.68
C PHE A 128 -0.05 14.25 -16.05
N ASP A 129 -1.34 13.94 -16.24
CA ASP A 129 -1.89 13.50 -17.52
C ASP A 129 -1.67 14.56 -18.61
N ASP A 130 -1.87 15.85 -18.30
CA ASP A 130 -1.55 16.96 -19.22
C ASP A 130 -0.05 17.03 -19.57
N MET A 131 0.85 16.64 -18.65
CA MET A 131 2.30 16.70 -18.84
C MET A 131 2.88 15.45 -19.51
N ALA A 132 2.20 14.32 -19.40
CA ALA A 132 2.66 13.01 -19.85
C ALA A 132 1.51 12.11 -20.34
N PRO A 133 0.79 12.51 -21.41
CA PRO A 133 -0.44 11.84 -21.86
C PRO A 133 -0.24 10.43 -22.40
N ASP A 134 0.99 10.03 -22.72
CA ASP A 134 1.34 8.68 -23.22
C ASP A 134 1.84 7.74 -22.10
N VAL A 135 1.67 8.12 -20.83
CA VAL A 135 2.07 7.31 -19.66
C VAL A 135 0.84 6.65 -19.03
N ASP A 136 0.85 5.34 -18.94
CA ASP A 136 -0.17 4.59 -18.21
C ASP A 136 -0.01 4.81 -16.69
N ILE A 137 -1.13 4.85 -15.96
CA ILE A 137 -1.14 5.04 -14.50
C ILE A 137 -1.70 3.78 -13.83
N GLU A 138 -0.97 3.25 -12.88
CA GLU A 138 -1.39 2.14 -12.00
C GLU A 138 -1.38 2.61 -10.55
N ILE A 139 -2.55 2.55 -9.86
CA ILE A 139 -2.70 3.04 -8.48
C ILE A 139 -3.09 1.90 -7.57
N HIS A 140 -2.35 1.77 -6.46
CA HIS A 140 -2.58 0.78 -5.40
C HIS A 140 -2.93 1.48 -4.10
N VAL A 141 -3.81 0.86 -3.30
CA VAL A 141 -4.08 1.27 -1.92
C VAL A 141 -3.56 0.19 -0.99
N GLU A 142 -2.52 0.51 -0.23
CA GLU A 142 -1.78 -0.47 0.55
C GLU A 142 -1.44 0.03 1.96
N PRO A 143 -1.17 -0.87 2.92
CA PRO A 143 -0.62 -0.50 4.22
C PRO A 143 0.77 0.15 4.10
N ILE A 144 1.08 1.07 5.02
CA ILE A 144 2.33 1.88 5.00
C ILE A 144 3.59 1.03 4.78
N ASN A 145 3.72 -0.07 5.50
CA ASN A 145 4.91 -0.94 5.44
C ASN A 145 5.04 -1.66 4.08
N GLU A 146 3.93 -1.96 3.41
CA GLU A 146 3.96 -2.53 2.05
C GLU A 146 4.32 -1.45 1.02
N ILE A 147 3.78 -0.23 1.17
CA ILE A 147 4.16 0.92 0.32
C ILE A 147 5.66 1.19 0.43
N GLU A 148 6.19 1.35 1.67
CA GLU A 148 7.62 1.59 1.90
C GLU A 148 8.49 0.51 1.26
N ARG A 149 8.16 -0.76 1.49
CA ARG A 149 8.90 -1.89 0.93
C ARG A 149 8.86 -1.89 -0.59
N ALA A 150 7.68 -1.71 -1.18
CA ALA A 150 7.51 -1.76 -2.61
C ALA A 150 8.18 -0.59 -3.33
N VAL A 151 8.24 0.60 -2.71
CA VAL A 151 9.02 1.73 -3.21
C VAL A 151 10.52 1.43 -3.13
N MET A 152 11.03 0.90 -2.01
CA MET A 152 12.44 0.49 -1.89
C MET A 152 12.82 -0.61 -2.89
N ASP A 153 11.92 -1.54 -3.16
CA ASP A 153 12.10 -2.64 -4.12
C ASP A 153 11.90 -2.18 -5.58
N GLY A 154 11.45 -0.94 -5.84
CA GLY A 154 11.19 -0.40 -7.17
C GLY A 154 9.90 -0.90 -7.82
N ARG A 155 9.03 -1.60 -7.09
CA ARG A 155 7.70 -2.02 -7.57
C ARG A 155 6.73 -0.86 -7.68
N PHE A 156 6.82 0.11 -6.77
CA PHE A 156 6.13 1.38 -6.86
C PHE A 156 7.12 2.51 -7.08
N HIS A 157 6.80 3.40 -7.98
CA HIS A 157 7.63 4.56 -8.29
C HIS A 157 7.48 5.65 -7.22
N VAL A 158 6.25 5.87 -6.74
CA VAL A 158 5.93 6.85 -5.71
C VAL A 158 4.98 6.23 -4.69
N GLY A 159 5.22 6.50 -3.41
CA GLY A 159 4.31 6.19 -2.33
C GLY A 159 3.80 7.47 -1.67
N ILE A 160 2.52 7.54 -1.27
CA ILE A 160 1.98 8.64 -0.46
C ILE A 160 1.56 8.06 0.89
N ILE A 161 2.28 8.42 1.96
CA ILE A 161 2.14 7.82 3.29
C ILE A 161 2.17 8.87 4.42
N PRO A 162 1.50 8.58 5.56
CA PRO A 162 1.69 9.35 6.78
C PRO A 162 3.11 9.12 7.34
N GLY A 163 3.78 10.19 7.70
CA GLY A 163 5.12 10.16 8.31
C GLY A 163 5.08 9.53 9.70
N HIS A 164 5.94 8.54 9.95
CA HIS A 164 6.04 7.87 11.25
C HIS A 164 7.49 7.48 11.61
N ARG A 165 8.32 7.28 10.62
CA ARG A 165 9.75 7.00 10.72
C ARG A 165 10.43 7.41 9.42
N THR A 166 11.73 7.53 9.43
CA THR A 166 12.52 7.80 8.22
C THR A 166 13.43 6.61 7.90
N SER A 167 13.69 6.40 6.63
CA SER A 167 14.64 5.42 6.12
C SER A 167 15.64 6.13 5.21
N THR A 168 16.92 5.81 5.32
CA THR A 168 17.96 6.34 4.43
C THR A 168 17.85 5.83 2.99
N SER A 169 17.03 4.81 2.76
CA SER A 169 16.77 4.25 1.42
C SER A 169 15.64 4.97 0.68
N LEU A 170 14.98 5.94 1.33
CA LEU A 170 13.86 6.69 0.78
C LEU A 170 14.10 8.19 0.87
N ASP A 171 13.65 8.91 -0.14
CA ASP A 171 13.52 10.36 -0.14
C ASP A 171 12.08 10.72 0.23
N TYR A 172 11.88 11.83 0.95
CA TYR A 172 10.60 12.27 1.47
C TYR A 172 10.30 13.69 1.02
N ILE A 173 9.13 13.89 0.42
CA ILE A 173 8.61 15.21 0.03
C ILE A 173 7.36 15.47 0.87
N PRO A 174 7.37 16.46 1.78
CA PRO A 174 6.18 16.83 2.55
C PRO A 174 5.06 17.31 1.64
N LEU A 175 3.82 16.84 1.88
CA LEU A 175 2.63 17.22 1.11
C LEU A 175 1.63 17.98 2.00
N TYR A 176 0.89 17.28 2.84
CA TYR A 176 -0.18 17.84 3.64
C TYR A 176 -0.24 17.21 5.04
N ASP A 177 -1.00 17.85 5.92
CA ASP A 177 -1.27 17.35 7.25
C ASP A 177 -2.67 16.71 7.33
N GLU A 178 -2.78 15.65 8.13
CA GLU A 178 -4.04 14.98 8.46
C GLU A 178 -4.32 15.07 9.95
N GLN A 179 -5.53 15.46 10.31
CA GLN A 179 -5.97 15.58 11.70
C GLN A 179 -6.71 14.34 12.15
N MET A 180 -6.22 13.69 13.20
CA MET A 180 -6.78 12.47 13.77
C MET A 180 -7.46 12.74 15.10
N TYR A 181 -8.70 12.23 15.28
CA TYR A 181 -9.41 12.27 16.55
C TYR A 181 -9.79 10.86 17.01
N LEU A 182 -9.95 10.72 18.34
CA LEU A 182 -10.47 9.51 18.94
C LEU A 182 -12.01 9.50 18.84
N TYR A 183 -12.58 8.48 18.21
CA TYR A 183 -14.03 8.34 18.03
C TYR A 183 -14.60 7.16 18.79
N CYS A 184 -15.89 7.27 19.14
CA CYS A 184 -16.75 6.17 19.57
C CYS A 184 -18.05 6.15 18.75
N GLY A 185 -18.64 4.98 18.59
CA GLY A 185 -19.92 4.79 17.90
C GLY A 185 -21.14 5.10 18.79
N LYS A 186 -22.30 5.29 18.18
CA LYS A 186 -23.56 5.70 18.83
C LYS A 186 -23.98 4.80 20.01
N GLN A 187 -23.67 3.50 19.94
CA GLN A 187 -24.03 2.54 21.01
C GLN A 187 -22.94 2.40 22.09
N HIS A 188 -21.84 3.15 22.00
CA HIS A 188 -20.78 3.11 22.98
C HIS A 188 -21.18 3.84 24.27
N ALA A 189 -20.77 3.33 25.42
CA ALA A 189 -21.11 3.90 26.74
C ALA A 189 -20.78 5.39 26.88
N LEU A 190 -19.67 5.84 26.26
CA LEU A 190 -19.22 7.23 26.31
C LEU A 190 -19.94 8.14 25.31
N PHE A 191 -20.79 7.62 24.41
CA PHE A 191 -21.36 8.42 23.32
C PHE A 191 -22.21 9.58 23.81
N ASN A 192 -23.05 9.35 24.83
CA ASN A 192 -23.95 10.36 25.39
C ASN A 192 -23.41 11.02 26.68
N GLU A 193 -22.19 10.61 27.13
CA GLU A 193 -21.60 11.24 28.32
C GLU A 193 -21.13 12.67 28.05
N LYS A 194 -21.28 13.55 29.06
CA LYS A 194 -20.71 14.91 29.00
C LYS A 194 -19.19 14.81 28.99
N GLU A 195 -18.52 15.59 28.15
CA GLU A 195 -17.04 15.58 28.04
C GLU A 195 -16.33 15.83 29.37
N SER A 196 -16.92 16.67 30.24
CA SER A 196 -16.39 16.96 31.58
C SER A 196 -16.30 15.74 32.48
N THR A 197 -17.18 14.74 32.31
CA THR A 197 -17.24 13.52 33.14
C THR A 197 -16.36 12.40 32.61
N ILE A 198 -15.84 12.51 31.37
CA ILE A 198 -14.98 11.52 30.76
C ILE A 198 -13.53 11.74 31.22
N SER A 199 -13.06 10.90 32.13
CA SER A 199 -11.67 10.91 32.58
C SER A 199 -10.76 10.13 31.64
N LYS A 200 -9.44 10.39 31.70
CA LYS A 200 -8.43 9.63 30.96
C LYS A 200 -8.52 8.12 31.29
N LYS A 201 -8.73 7.78 32.56
CA LYS A 201 -8.88 6.40 33.04
C LYS A 201 -10.09 5.71 32.40
N LYS A 202 -11.25 6.38 32.32
CA LYS A 202 -12.44 5.81 31.65
C LYS A 202 -12.12 5.44 30.19
N ILE A 203 -11.38 6.33 29.48
CA ILE A 203 -10.97 6.07 28.10
C ILE A 203 -10.03 4.86 28.02
N GLN A 204 -9.03 4.79 28.90
CA GLN A 204 -8.08 3.68 28.97
C GLN A 204 -8.74 2.34 29.31
N ASP A 205 -9.86 2.35 30.02
CA ASP A 205 -10.62 1.15 30.37
C ASP A 205 -11.51 0.64 29.23
N CYS A 206 -11.76 1.47 28.21
CA CYS A 206 -12.50 1.06 27.02
C CYS A 206 -11.67 0.17 26.11
N LYS A 207 -12.36 -0.63 25.29
CA LYS A 207 -11.73 -1.43 24.24
C LYS A 207 -11.29 -0.50 23.12
N TYR A 208 -10.02 -0.61 22.73
CA TYR A 208 -9.43 0.15 21.64
C TYR A 208 -9.21 -0.71 20.41
N ALA A 209 -9.57 -0.18 19.24
CA ALA A 209 -9.25 -0.70 17.94
C ALA A 209 -8.08 0.09 17.34
N GLY A 210 -7.00 -0.59 16.96
CA GLY A 210 -5.79 0.05 16.42
C GLY A 210 -5.24 -0.71 15.23
N LEU A 211 -4.39 -0.03 14.45
CA LEU A 211 -3.74 -0.64 13.29
C LEU A 211 -2.70 -1.69 13.69
N GLY A 212 -2.61 -2.75 12.90
CA GLY A 212 -1.79 -3.95 13.18
C GLY A 212 -0.31 -3.81 12.76
N TYR A 213 0.08 -2.70 12.18
CA TYR A 213 1.44 -2.40 11.72
C TYR A 213 1.96 -1.12 12.34
N HIS A 214 3.27 -0.89 12.22
CA HIS A 214 3.93 0.32 12.73
C HIS A 214 3.38 1.56 12.00
N SER A 215 2.82 2.49 12.77
CA SER A 215 2.13 3.67 12.25
C SER A 215 1.96 4.71 13.37
N PRO A 216 1.67 5.99 13.04
CA PRO A 216 1.31 7.00 14.05
C PRO A 216 0.15 6.55 14.94
N ASN A 217 -0.84 5.84 14.38
CA ASN A 217 -1.97 5.27 15.10
C ASN A 217 -1.54 4.27 16.19
N MET A 218 -0.59 3.39 15.85
CA MET A 218 -0.05 2.44 16.83
C MET A 218 0.73 3.13 17.94
N GLU A 219 1.52 4.14 17.61
CA GLU A 219 2.34 4.88 18.57
C GLU A 219 1.49 5.64 19.59
N ILE A 220 0.49 6.40 19.13
CA ILE A 220 -0.41 7.13 20.02
C ILE A 220 -1.21 6.21 20.93
N GLY A 221 -1.65 5.06 20.41
CA GLY A 221 -2.33 4.04 21.21
C GLY A 221 -1.46 3.51 22.36
N ARG A 222 -0.16 3.30 22.12
CA ARG A 222 0.83 2.90 23.15
C ARG A 222 1.10 4.00 24.15
N GLN A 223 1.35 5.24 23.70
CA GLN A 223 1.62 6.39 24.57
C GLN A 223 0.46 6.69 25.53
N LEU A 224 -0.76 6.48 25.06
CA LEU A 224 -1.96 6.68 25.87
C LEU A 224 -2.34 5.46 26.70
N ALA A 225 -1.57 4.38 26.66
CA ALA A 225 -1.84 3.11 27.34
C ALA A 225 -3.27 2.56 27.04
N MET A 226 -3.70 2.65 25.79
CA MET A 226 -5.01 2.16 25.35
C MET A 226 -5.05 0.62 25.34
N LYS A 227 -6.15 0.04 25.83
CA LYS A 227 -6.36 -1.42 25.85
C LYS A 227 -6.73 -1.92 24.45
N ARG A 228 -5.75 -2.18 23.58
CA ARG A 228 -6.01 -2.73 22.25
C ARG A 228 -6.63 -4.13 22.34
N LYS A 229 -7.88 -4.26 21.91
CA LYS A 229 -8.67 -5.50 21.89
C LYS A 229 -9.12 -5.89 20.49
N ALA A 230 -8.90 -5.01 19.51
CA ALA A 230 -9.11 -5.29 18.09
C ALA A 230 -7.96 -4.72 17.27
N THR A 231 -7.61 -5.43 16.22
CA THR A 231 -6.57 -5.05 15.26
C THR A 231 -7.19 -4.97 13.87
N ALA A 232 -6.91 -3.90 13.17
CA ALA A 232 -7.31 -3.65 11.80
C ALA A 232 -6.07 -3.35 10.93
N TYR A 233 -6.22 -3.36 9.63
CA TYR A 233 -5.11 -3.10 8.70
C TYR A 233 -5.36 -1.88 7.80
N ASP A 234 -6.55 -1.27 7.91
CA ASP A 234 -6.97 -0.07 7.22
C ASP A 234 -7.95 0.75 8.08
N GLN A 235 -8.24 1.98 7.66
CA GLN A 235 -9.13 2.89 8.39
C GLN A 235 -10.61 2.48 8.28
N GLU A 236 -10.99 1.77 7.22
CA GLU A 236 -12.36 1.29 7.05
C GLU A 236 -12.70 0.22 8.09
N ALA A 237 -11.80 -0.73 8.31
CA ALA A 237 -11.96 -1.74 9.36
C ALA A 237 -12.00 -1.10 10.77
N ILE A 238 -11.21 -0.05 11.02
CA ILE A 238 -11.32 0.74 12.26
C ILE A 238 -12.71 1.38 12.37
N ALA A 239 -13.24 1.97 11.29
CA ALA A 239 -14.57 2.57 11.30
C ALA A 239 -15.67 1.55 11.61
N HIS A 240 -15.63 0.33 11.03
CA HIS A 240 -16.57 -0.75 11.37
C HIS A 240 -16.53 -1.12 12.84
N LEU A 241 -15.32 -1.22 13.43
CA LEU A 241 -15.17 -1.52 14.86
C LEU A 241 -15.76 -0.42 15.75
N ILE A 242 -15.55 0.86 15.38
CA ILE A 242 -16.15 2.00 16.09
C ILE A 242 -17.68 1.99 15.96
N LEU A 243 -18.20 1.81 14.73
CA LEU A 243 -19.65 1.77 14.46
C LEU A 243 -20.36 0.63 15.18
N SER A 244 -19.67 -0.47 15.48
CA SER A 244 -20.22 -1.55 16.32
C SER A 244 -20.60 -1.09 17.72
N GLY A 245 -20.17 0.10 18.17
CA GLY A 245 -20.41 0.64 19.50
C GLY A 245 -19.65 -0.06 20.62
N ARG A 246 -18.71 -0.96 20.29
CA ARG A 246 -17.93 -1.73 21.28
C ARG A 246 -16.50 -1.26 21.44
N TYR A 247 -15.98 -0.51 20.48
CA TYR A 247 -14.59 -0.07 20.43
C TYR A 247 -14.50 1.43 20.20
N MET A 248 -13.42 2.00 20.69
CA MET A 248 -12.95 3.31 20.32
C MET A 248 -11.77 3.17 19.36
N GLY A 249 -11.56 4.14 18.48
CA GLY A 249 -10.44 4.16 17.54
C GLY A 249 -10.16 5.56 17.03
N TYR A 250 -8.95 5.76 16.53
CA TYR A 250 -8.59 6.99 15.83
C TYR A 250 -8.94 6.89 14.35
N LEU A 251 -9.57 7.93 13.84
CA LEU A 251 -9.86 8.11 12.42
C LEU A 251 -9.50 9.54 11.99
N PRO A 252 -9.18 9.74 10.71
CA PRO A 252 -9.08 11.06 10.11
C PRO A 252 -10.41 11.81 10.23
N ASP A 253 -10.34 13.10 10.50
CA ASP A 253 -11.55 13.92 10.69
C ASP A 253 -12.39 14.02 9.41
N HIS A 254 -11.75 14.16 8.25
CA HIS A 254 -12.42 14.20 6.95
C HIS A 254 -13.17 12.89 6.63
N TYR A 255 -12.58 11.73 6.97
CA TYR A 255 -13.23 10.43 6.76
C TYR A 255 -14.37 10.20 7.76
N ALA A 256 -14.15 10.55 9.04
CA ALA A 256 -15.16 10.41 10.07
C ALA A 256 -16.33 11.39 9.93
N LYS A 257 -16.19 12.45 9.12
CA LYS A 257 -17.17 13.54 8.95
C LYS A 257 -18.55 12.99 8.58
N THR A 258 -18.65 12.12 7.58
CA THR A 258 -19.91 11.52 7.14
C THR A 258 -20.63 10.80 8.27
N PHE A 259 -19.91 10.05 9.10
CA PHE A 259 -20.52 9.32 10.22
C PHE A 259 -20.91 10.24 11.37
N THR A 260 -20.15 11.31 11.61
CA THR A 260 -20.48 12.29 12.67
C THR A 260 -21.69 13.15 12.30
N GLU A 261 -21.82 13.56 11.04
CA GLU A 261 -22.99 14.29 10.53
C GLU A 261 -24.28 13.47 10.61
N GLN A 262 -24.19 12.16 10.42
CA GLN A 262 -25.32 11.23 10.60
C GLN A 262 -25.58 10.86 12.09
N GLY A 263 -24.80 11.37 13.03
CA GLY A 263 -24.93 11.04 14.45
C GLY A 263 -24.58 9.59 14.79
N LEU A 264 -23.80 8.91 13.95
CA LEU A 264 -23.37 7.52 14.13
C LEU A 264 -22.05 7.41 14.91
N MET A 265 -21.21 8.44 14.82
CA MET A 265 -19.95 8.55 15.57
C MET A 265 -19.85 9.88 16.29
N ARG A 266 -19.06 9.90 17.35
CA ARG A 266 -18.70 11.10 18.09
C ARG A 266 -17.22 11.10 18.43
N ALA A 267 -16.54 12.22 18.21
CA ALA A 267 -15.19 12.43 18.70
C ALA A 267 -15.19 12.66 20.20
N ILE A 268 -14.26 12.04 20.91
CA ILE A 268 -14.11 12.09 22.36
C ILE A 268 -12.98 13.04 22.73
N LYS A 269 -13.30 14.11 23.49
CA LYS A 269 -12.34 15.08 23.98
C LYS A 269 -11.35 15.54 22.91
N LYS A 270 -11.86 16.09 21.83
CA LYS A 270 -11.09 16.52 20.63
C LYS A 270 -9.82 17.29 20.96
N LYS A 271 -9.85 18.15 22.02
CA LYS A 271 -8.68 18.95 22.42
C LYS A 271 -7.57 18.13 23.08
N THR A 272 -7.87 16.93 23.58
CA THR A 272 -6.93 16.12 24.38
C THR A 272 -6.50 14.86 23.64
N PHE A 273 -7.45 14.19 22.98
CA PHE A 273 -7.22 12.92 22.28
C PHE A 273 -7.22 13.15 20.77
N GLN A 274 -6.18 13.83 20.33
CA GLN A 274 -5.92 14.12 18.93
C GLN A 274 -4.43 13.99 18.63
N TYR A 275 -4.12 13.79 17.39
CA TYR A 275 -2.78 13.96 16.86
C TYR A 275 -2.85 14.37 15.40
N ARG A 276 -1.77 14.95 14.90
CA ARG A 276 -1.61 15.33 13.52
C ARG A 276 -0.49 14.49 12.93
N CYS A 277 -0.66 14.01 11.73
CA CYS A 277 0.39 13.37 10.97
C CYS A 277 0.57 14.06 9.63
N GLN A 278 1.83 14.31 9.27
CA GLN A 278 2.18 14.85 7.97
C GLN A 278 2.24 13.71 6.96
N PHE A 279 1.57 13.86 5.83
CA PHE A 279 1.72 12.97 4.69
C PHE A 279 2.90 13.40 3.82
N ASN A 280 3.62 12.42 3.31
CA ASN A 280 4.77 12.62 2.45
C ASN A 280 4.62 11.78 1.19
N ALA A 281 5.06 12.32 0.05
CA ALA A 281 5.43 11.47 -1.06
C ALA A 281 6.81 10.87 -0.77
N ILE A 282 6.95 9.58 -1.02
CA ILE A 282 8.21 8.85 -0.88
C ILE A 282 8.63 8.27 -2.22
N THR A 283 9.92 8.32 -2.46
CA THR A 283 10.57 7.67 -3.61
C THR A 283 11.82 6.95 -3.14
N ARG A 284 12.33 6.04 -3.95
CA ARG A 284 13.61 5.38 -3.68
C ARG A 284 14.75 6.39 -3.78
N HIS A 285 15.68 6.34 -2.80
CA HIS A 285 16.86 7.22 -2.80
C HIS A 285 17.85 6.88 -3.93
N ALA A 286 18.02 5.59 -4.23
CA ALA A 286 18.91 5.09 -5.28
C ALA A 286 18.34 3.80 -5.91
N PRO A 287 18.41 3.69 -7.27
CA PRO A 287 18.76 4.72 -8.24
C PRO A 287 17.77 5.89 -8.21
N LYS A 288 18.15 7.04 -8.81
CA LYS A 288 17.30 8.23 -8.84
C LYS A 288 15.99 7.96 -9.60
N PRO A 289 14.89 8.64 -9.24
CA PRO A 289 13.63 8.51 -9.94
C PRO A 289 13.74 8.80 -11.44
N SER A 290 13.04 8.01 -12.26
CA SER A 290 12.95 8.21 -13.71
C SER A 290 12.32 9.57 -14.05
N ARG A 291 12.43 9.99 -15.30
CA ARG A 291 11.79 11.23 -15.77
C ARG A 291 10.26 11.22 -15.60
N VAL A 292 9.61 10.09 -15.87
CA VAL A 292 8.18 9.90 -15.61
C VAL A 292 7.85 10.14 -14.13
N THR A 293 8.60 9.51 -13.24
CA THR A 293 8.44 9.70 -11.79
C THR A 293 8.67 11.15 -11.37
N ASN A 294 9.74 11.78 -11.86
CA ASN A 294 10.05 13.18 -11.58
C ASN A 294 8.95 14.12 -12.09
N THR A 295 8.36 13.86 -13.26
CA THR A 295 7.24 14.65 -13.79
C THR A 295 6.03 14.56 -12.86
N PHE A 296 5.71 13.38 -12.33
CA PHE A 296 4.64 13.24 -11.36
C PHE A 296 4.95 13.95 -10.02
N LEU A 297 6.19 13.86 -9.53
CA LEU A 297 6.61 14.61 -8.34
C LEU A 297 6.50 16.12 -8.53
N GLN A 298 6.79 16.64 -9.73
CA GLN A 298 6.58 18.05 -10.06
C GLN A 298 5.08 18.41 -10.06
N ALA A 299 4.21 17.53 -10.56
CA ALA A 299 2.76 17.73 -10.48
C ALA A 299 2.30 17.76 -9.02
N LEU A 300 2.75 16.82 -8.16
CA LEU A 300 2.48 16.82 -6.72
C LEU A 300 2.92 18.13 -6.04
N ILE A 301 4.15 18.58 -6.28
CA ILE A 301 4.68 19.81 -5.67
C ILE A 301 3.93 21.06 -6.13
N LYS A 302 3.44 21.09 -7.37
CA LYS A 302 2.68 22.24 -7.88
C LYS A 302 1.27 22.35 -7.32
N THR A 303 0.69 21.23 -6.88
CA THR A 303 -0.68 21.19 -6.36
C THR A 303 -0.74 21.34 -4.84
N HIS A 304 0.38 21.11 -4.13
CA HIS A 304 0.51 21.26 -2.66
C HIS A 304 1.30 22.50 -2.31
#